data_ae487c3744f98171b7f7e670ebbbd73b
#
_entry.id   ae487c3744f98171b7f7e670ebbbd73b
#
_cell.length_a   1.000
_cell.length_b   1.000
_cell.length_c   1.000
_cell.angle_alpha   90.00
_cell.angle_beta   90.00
_cell.angle_gamma   90.00
#
_symmetry.space_group_name_H-M   'P 1'
#
loop_
_entity.id
_entity.type
_entity.pdbx_description
1 polymer ?
#
loop_
_entity_poly.entity_id
_entity_poly.type
_entity_poly.pdbx_seq_one_letter_code
_entity_poly.pdbx_strand_id
1 'polypeptide(L)'
;MKYVAKIEVSLKPGHSNPEGETTSHLLKELGYVVEKVDVSKVFTVYLEATLTSEAKVKAEEMSKRLLTNPTKDNYTISVVEQK
;
A
#
# COMPACT_ATOMS: atom_id res chain seq x y z
N MET A 1 18.09 -16.40 1.40
CA MET A 1 17.82 -15.53 2.55
C MET A 1 16.36 -15.11 2.52
N LYS A 2 15.80 -14.83 3.68
CA LYS A 2 14.39 -14.45 3.78
C LYS A 2 14.27 -12.95 3.91
N TYR A 3 13.29 -12.41 3.21
CA TYR A 3 13.00 -10.97 3.20
C TYR A 3 11.53 -10.73 3.48
N VAL A 4 11.24 -9.54 4.01
CA VAL A 4 9.88 -9.07 4.20
C VAL A 4 9.72 -7.82 3.36
N ALA A 5 8.78 -7.86 2.43
CA ALA A 5 8.44 -6.71 1.59
C ALA A 5 7.09 -6.17 2.04
N LYS A 6 7.05 -4.88 2.38
CA LYS A 6 5.80 -4.19 2.67
C LYS A 6 5.46 -3.31 1.47
N ILE A 7 4.30 -3.56 0.89
CA ILE A 7 3.83 -2.87 -0.30
C ILE A 7 2.56 -2.13 0.08
N GLU A 8 2.65 -0.83 0.15
CA GLU A 8 1.48 0.01 0.44
C GLU A 8 0.85 0.45 -0.87
N VAL A 9 -0.44 0.16 -1.01
CA VAL A 9 -1.22 0.47 -2.21
C VAL A 9 -2.25 1.53 -1.85
N SER A 10 -2.21 2.65 -2.58
CA SER A 10 -3.12 3.77 -2.39
C SER A 10 -3.70 4.20 -3.73
N LEU A 11 -4.84 4.89 -3.69
CA LEU A 11 -5.46 5.39 -4.90
C LEU A 11 -4.73 6.63 -5.41
N LYS A 12 -4.63 6.75 -6.74
CA LYS A 12 -4.11 7.95 -7.38
C LYS A 12 -5.08 9.12 -7.14
N PRO A 13 -4.59 10.37 -7.16
CA PRO A 13 -5.46 11.53 -7.05
C PRO A 13 -6.58 11.51 -8.09
N GLY A 14 -7.76 11.95 -7.71
CA GLY A 14 -8.92 11.99 -8.59
C GLY A 14 -9.79 10.75 -8.57
N HIS A 15 -9.37 9.70 -7.88
CA HIS A 15 -10.18 8.50 -7.70
C HIS A 15 -10.94 8.56 -6.38
N SER A 16 -12.16 8.03 -6.39
CA SER A 16 -13.01 7.98 -5.21
C SER A 16 -12.48 7.00 -4.18
N ASN A 17 -12.54 7.39 -2.91
CA ASN A 17 -12.18 6.53 -1.77
C ASN A 17 -13.39 6.44 -0.83
N PRO A 18 -14.38 5.57 -1.15
CA PRO A 18 -15.63 5.51 -0.37
C PRO A 18 -15.43 5.21 1.10
N GLU A 19 -14.49 4.32 1.44
CA GLU A 19 -14.20 4.00 2.85
C GLU A 19 -13.64 5.20 3.58
N GLY A 20 -12.74 5.96 2.95
CA GLY A 20 -12.19 7.17 3.50
C GLY A 20 -13.25 8.26 3.68
N GLU A 21 -14.14 8.40 2.72
CA GLU A 21 -15.23 9.36 2.80
C GLU A 21 -16.17 9.06 3.97
N THR A 22 -16.54 7.80 4.14
CA THR A 22 -17.38 7.36 5.26
C THR A 22 -16.68 7.61 6.59
N THR A 23 -15.40 7.27 6.68
CA THR A 23 -14.61 7.48 7.90
C THR A 23 -14.53 8.96 8.24
N SER A 24 -14.29 9.81 7.24
CA SER A 24 -14.23 11.25 7.42
C SER A 24 -15.55 11.79 7.99
N HIS A 25 -16.66 11.33 7.43
CA HIS A 25 -17.99 11.74 7.89
C HIS A 25 -18.23 11.36 9.35
N LEU A 26 -17.88 10.14 9.71
CA LEU A 26 -18.05 9.66 11.09
C LEU A 26 -17.15 10.41 12.07
N LEU A 27 -15.92 10.74 11.68
CA LEU A 27 -15.03 11.53 12.53
C LEU A 27 -15.58 12.92 12.77
N LYS A 28 -16.19 13.54 11.76
CA LYS A 28 -16.82 14.85 11.89
C LYS A 28 -18.02 14.78 12.84
N GLU A 29 -18.80 13.70 12.80
CA GLU A 29 -19.91 13.49 13.73
C GLU A 29 -19.43 13.39 15.17
N LEU A 30 -18.21 12.85 15.38
CA LEU A 30 -17.61 12.77 16.71
C LEU A 30 -17.00 14.11 17.19
N GLY A 31 -17.04 15.13 16.35
CA GLY A 31 -16.57 16.46 16.72
C GLY A 31 -15.16 16.79 16.25
N TYR A 32 -14.53 15.93 15.46
CA TYR A 32 -13.18 16.20 14.94
C TYR A 32 -13.27 17.07 13.69
N VAL A 33 -12.29 17.98 13.57
CA VAL A 33 -12.16 18.82 12.38
C VAL A 33 -11.15 18.12 11.47
N VAL A 34 -11.66 17.38 10.50
CA VAL A 34 -10.82 16.68 9.53
C VAL A 34 -11.13 17.19 8.13
N GLU A 35 -10.10 17.30 7.30
CA GLU A 35 -10.25 17.76 5.93
C GLU A 35 -10.69 16.60 5.02
N LYS A 36 -9.99 15.50 5.10
CA LYS A 36 -10.36 14.27 4.39
C LYS A 36 -9.65 13.08 5.00
N VAL A 37 -10.10 11.89 4.66
CA VAL A 37 -9.47 10.64 5.07
C VAL A 37 -9.30 9.76 3.82
N ASP A 38 -8.08 9.31 3.59
CA ASP A 38 -7.79 8.33 2.55
C ASP A 38 -7.41 7.01 3.21
N VAL A 39 -7.91 5.92 2.66
CA VAL A 39 -7.60 4.57 3.16
C VAL A 39 -6.70 3.89 2.14
N SER A 40 -5.63 3.30 2.61
CA SER A 40 -4.75 2.48 1.79
C SER A 40 -4.62 1.10 2.43
N LYS A 41 -4.04 0.15 1.70
CA LYS A 41 -3.79 -1.18 2.25
C LYS A 41 -2.31 -1.52 2.11
N VAL A 42 -1.84 -2.36 3.03
CA VAL A 42 -0.46 -2.83 3.03
C VAL A 42 -0.44 -4.34 2.87
N PHE A 43 0.27 -4.80 1.85
CA PHE A 43 0.57 -6.22 1.71
C PHE A 43 1.94 -6.47 2.35
N THR A 44 2.00 -7.42 3.27
CA THR A 44 3.27 -7.85 3.87
C THR A 44 3.62 -9.19 3.25
N VAL A 45 4.62 -9.21 2.40
CA VAL A 45 5.01 -10.41 1.64
C VAL A 45 6.31 -10.96 2.20
N TYR A 46 6.29 -12.21 2.57
CA TYR A 46 7.48 -12.94 3.04
C TYR A 46 8.00 -13.74 1.86
N LEU A 47 9.24 -13.45 1.45
CA LEU A 47 9.78 -14.07 0.24
C LEU A 47 11.26 -14.44 0.43
N GLU A 48 11.76 -15.30 -0.44
CA GLU A 48 13.17 -15.65 -0.48
C GLU A 48 13.84 -15.02 -1.68
N ALA A 49 15.09 -14.58 -1.47
CA ALA A 49 15.92 -14.02 -2.51
C ALA A 49 17.37 -14.13 -2.06
N THR A 50 18.30 -13.98 -2.98
CA THR A 50 19.72 -14.02 -2.65
C THR A 50 20.26 -12.67 -2.20
N LEU A 51 19.67 -11.58 -2.70
CA LEU A 51 20.07 -10.21 -2.40
C LEU A 51 18.86 -9.34 -2.15
N THR A 52 19.05 -8.27 -1.39
CA THR A 52 18.00 -7.26 -1.17
C THR A 52 17.49 -6.69 -2.49
N SER A 53 18.40 -6.42 -3.43
CA SER A 53 18.01 -5.89 -4.75
C SER A 53 17.10 -6.87 -5.51
N GLU A 54 17.36 -8.15 -5.42
CA GLU A 54 16.51 -9.17 -6.03
C GLU A 54 15.12 -9.18 -5.39
N ALA A 55 15.07 -9.10 -4.05
CA ALA A 55 13.79 -9.03 -3.33
C ALA A 55 12.98 -7.82 -3.75
N LYS A 56 13.64 -6.67 -3.94
CA LYS A 56 12.97 -5.45 -4.42
C LYS A 56 12.41 -5.61 -5.83
N VAL A 57 13.17 -6.22 -6.73
CA VAL A 57 12.72 -6.49 -8.11
C VAL A 57 11.49 -7.38 -8.10
N LYS A 58 11.52 -8.44 -7.29
CA LYS A 58 10.37 -9.35 -7.17
C LYS A 58 9.14 -8.65 -6.61
N ALA A 59 9.33 -7.82 -5.58
CA ALA A 59 8.22 -7.05 -5.01
C ALA A 59 7.63 -6.07 -6.04
N GLU A 60 8.47 -5.44 -6.83
CA GLU A 60 8.04 -4.56 -7.93
C GLU A 60 7.20 -5.32 -8.96
N GLU A 61 7.66 -6.50 -9.37
CA GLU A 61 6.92 -7.33 -10.30
C GLU A 61 5.57 -7.77 -9.74
N MET A 62 5.53 -8.20 -8.48
CA MET A 62 4.29 -8.59 -7.81
C MET A 62 3.29 -7.43 -7.78
N SER A 63 3.78 -6.24 -7.48
CA SER A 63 2.95 -5.04 -7.43
C SER A 63 2.32 -4.74 -8.79
N LYS A 64 3.12 -4.77 -9.84
CA LYS A 64 2.64 -4.47 -11.20
C LYS A 64 1.73 -5.54 -11.76
N ARG A 65 2.01 -6.80 -11.46
CA ARG A 65 1.31 -7.93 -12.09
C ARG A 65 0.02 -8.31 -11.37
N LEU A 66 -0.07 -8.08 -10.06
CA LEU A 66 -1.20 -8.58 -9.29
C LEU A 66 -1.74 -7.60 -8.26
N LEU A 67 -0.86 -6.97 -7.47
CA LEU A 67 -1.29 -6.28 -6.25
C LEU A 67 -1.90 -4.91 -6.50
N THR A 68 -1.62 -4.29 -7.64
CA THR A 68 -2.13 -2.95 -7.96
C THR A 68 -2.84 -2.93 -9.30
N ASN A 69 -3.74 -1.96 -9.44
CA ASN A 69 -4.34 -1.62 -10.71
C ASN A 69 -3.58 -0.40 -11.24
N PRO A 70 -2.82 -0.53 -12.34
CA PRO A 70 -1.96 0.57 -12.80
C PRO A 70 -2.73 1.82 -13.22
N THR A 71 -4.02 1.69 -13.52
CA THR A 71 -4.85 2.84 -13.89
C THR A 71 -5.20 3.72 -12.71
N LYS A 72 -5.46 3.11 -11.54
CA LYS A 72 -5.98 3.85 -10.38
C LYS A 72 -5.11 3.83 -9.14
N ASP A 73 -4.11 2.94 -9.06
CA ASP A 73 -3.31 2.76 -7.85
C ASP A 73 -1.89 3.28 -7.96
N ASN A 74 -1.40 3.83 -6.86
CA ASN A 74 0.02 4.07 -6.61
C ASN A 74 0.47 3.05 -5.58
N TYR A 75 1.78 2.80 -5.52
CA TYR A 75 2.32 1.91 -4.50
C TYR A 75 3.72 2.34 -4.08
N THR A 76 4.07 1.98 -2.85
CA THR A 76 5.43 2.14 -2.33
C THR A 76 5.89 0.81 -1.77
N ILE A 77 7.18 0.54 -1.87
CA ILE A 77 7.77 -0.74 -1.47
C ILE A 77 8.89 -0.49 -0.46
N SER A 78 8.88 -1.27 0.62
CA SER A 78 9.95 -1.30 1.61
C SER A 78 10.35 -2.76 1.80
N VAL A 79 11.63 -3.07 1.67
CA VAL A 79 12.14 -4.44 1.80
C VAL A 79 13.20 -4.47 2.90
N VAL A 80 13.04 -5.42 3.83
CA VAL A 80 14.03 -5.66 4.88
C VAL A 80 14.35 -7.15 4.93
N GLU A 81 15.58 -7.45 5.30
CA GLU A 81 15.99 -8.84 5.52
C GLU A 81 15.38 -9.34 6.82
N GLN A 82 14.80 -10.53 6.77
CA GLN A 82 14.23 -11.17 7.93
C GLN A 82 15.33 -11.96 8.66
N LYS A 83 15.54 -11.59 9.91
CA LYS A 83 16.53 -12.29 10.73
C LYS A 83 15.90 -13.36 11.60
#